data_f816486c60c1fa08675a8acd44c91744
#
_entry.id   f816486c60c1fa08675a8acd44c91744
#
_cell.length_a   1.000
_cell.length_b   1.000
_cell.length_c   1.000
_cell.angle_alpha   90.00
_cell.angle_beta   90.00
_cell.angle_gamma   90.00
#
_symmetry.space_group_name_H-M   'P 1'
#
loop_
_entity.id
_entity.type
_entity.pdbx_description
1 polymer ?
#
loop_
_entity_poly.entity_id
_entity_poly.type
_entity_poly.pdbx_seq_one_letter_code
_entity_poly.pdbx_strand_id
1 'polypeptide(L)'
;MFSFQDRHPNLPPTFKLSRVEQTRRFVTELGAFFEQGTRELGDAFSIDAIGYGPLVVLSDEESVKRITAARPEEFTHANDIVAFFVGTNSIFLLDGDPHKHARRRTLSAFAGDRMKRYGEVMKRAADRYIDGLGPNQTISAMDAGTTMALEIILIALFGMEP
;
A
#
# COMPACT_ATOMS: atom_id res chain seq x y z
N MET A 1 -2.80 -31.12 17.81
CA MET A 1 -2.63 -29.72 17.41
C MET A 1 -3.54 -29.52 16.20
N PHE A 2 -4.59 -28.70 16.30
CA PHE A 2 -5.54 -28.48 15.21
C PHE A 2 -4.82 -27.79 14.02
N SER A 3 -5.12 -28.24 12.81
CA SER A 3 -4.61 -27.60 11.59
C SER A 3 -5.22 -26.20 11.39
N PHE A 4 -4.67 -25.41 10.45
CA PHE A 4 -5.27 -24.13 10.07
C PHE A 4 -6.71 -24.33 9.59
N GLN A 5 -6.95 -25.33 8.73
CA GLN A 5 -8.26 -25.61 8.17
C GLN A 5 -9.28 -26.07 9.21
N ASP A 6 -8.84 -26.79 10.26
CA ASP A 6 -9.73 -27.16 11.38
C ASP A 6 -10.20 -25.95 12.18
N ARG A 7 -9.34 -24.91 12.28
CA ARG A 7 -9.68 -23.66 12.98
C ARG A 7 -10.48 -22.69 12.12
N HIS A 8 -10.33 -22.77 10.79
CA HIS A 8 -10.93 -21.85 9.83
C HIS A 8 -11.51 -22.61 8.63
N PRO A 9 -12.57 -23.42 8.81
CA PRO A 9 -13.07 -24.32 7.76
C PRO A 9 -13.63 -23.59 6.52
N ASN A 10 -14.03 -22.34 6.69
CA ASN A 10 -14.62 -21.52 5.61
C ASN A 10 -13.60 -20.66 4.85
N LEU A 11 -12.32 -20.71 5.23
CA LEU A 11 -11.29 -19.96 4.52
C LEU A 11 -10.67 -20.80 3.39
N PRO A 12 -10.16 -20.14 2.34
CA PRO A 12 -9.39 -20.80 1.29
C PRO A 12 -8.21 -21.61 1.82
N PRO A 13 -7.67 -22.56 1.03
CA PRO A 13 -6.56 -23.41 1.46
C PRO A 13 -5.33 -22.58 1.85
N THR A 14 -4.51 -23.14 2.74
CA THR A 14 -3.24 -22.53 3.16
C THR A 14 -2.06 -23.44 2.86
N PHE A 15 -0.87 -22.86 2.90
CA PHE A 15 0.38 -23.62 2.76
C PHE A 15 0.58 -24.67 3.87
N LYS A 16 1.17 -25.81 3.50
CA LYS A 16 1.60 -26.83 4.47
C LYS A 16 2.92 -26.43 5.16
N LEU A 17 3.00 -25.19 5.61
CA LEU A 17 4.14 -24.59 6.29
C LEU A 17 3.73 -24.19 7.73
N SER A 18 4.71 -24.14 8.64
CA SER A 18 4.46 -23.59 9.98
C SER A 18 4.10 -22.12 9.92
N ARG A 19 3.38 -21.61 10.95
CA ARG A 19 3.05 -20.19 11.07
C ARG A 19 4.29 -19.30 11.06
N VAL A 20 5.36 -19.74 11.71
CA VAL A 20 6.63 -19.02 11.75
C VAL A 20 7.21 -18.87 10.35
N GLU A 21 7.22 -19.95 9.57
CA GLU A 21 7.76 -19.92 8.20
C GLU A 21 6.88 -19.11 7.25
N GLN A 22 5.54 -19.19 7.37
CA GLN A 22 4.64 -18.34 6.61
C GLN A 22 4.86 -16.86 6.95
N THR A 23 5.01 -16.52 8.24
CA THR A 23 5.31 -15.15 8.68
C THR A 23 6.64 -14.65 8.15
N ARG A 24 7.70 -15.48 8.23
CA ARG A 24 9.03 -15.13 7.69
C ARG A 24 8.93 -14.76 6.21
N ARG A 25 8.33 -15.64 5.40
CA ARG A 25 8.19 -15.41 3.95
C ARG A 25 7.30 -14.22 3.63
N PHE A 26 6.22 -14.03 4.37
CA PHE A 26 5.33 -12.88 4.22
C PHE A 26 6.07 -11.55 4.42
N VAL A 27 7.02 -11.51 5.37
CA VAL A 27 7.78 -10.29 5.67
C VAL A 27 8.99 -10.10 4.75
N THR A 28 9.69 -11.20 4.38
CA THR A 28 10.98 -11.09 3.69
C THR A 28 10.92 -11.37 2.18
N GLU A 29 9.90 -12.09 1.71
CA GLU A 29 9.81 -12.62 0.35
C GLU A 29 8.39 -12.47 -0.23
N LEU A 30 7.70 -11.38 0.09
CA LEU A 30 6.26 -11.19 -0.17
C LEU A 30 5.84 -11.55 -1.60
N GLY A 31 6.52 -10.99 -2.61
CA GLY A 31 6.19 -11.22 -4.02
C GLY A 31 6.32 -12.68 -4.42
N ALA A 32 7.48 -13.29 -4.15
CA ALA A 32 7.72 -14.70 -4.46
C ALA A 32 6.77 -15.63 -3.69
N PHE A 33 6.44 -15.28 -2.46
CA PHE A 33 5.52 -16.07 -1.64
C PHE A 33 4.08 -16.03 -2.20
N PHE A 34 3.63 -14.89 -2.68
CA PHE A 34 2.31 -14.75 -3.32
C PHE A 34 2.25 -15.50 -4.67
N GLU A 35 3.29 -15.37 -5.50
CA GLU A 35 3.39 -16.12 -6.77
C GLU A 35 3.38 -17.64 -6.53
N GLN A 36 4.08 -18.12 -5.52
CA GLN A 36 4.05 -19.52 -5.13
C GLN A 36 2.62 -19.92 -4.69
N GLY A 37 1.94 -19.09 -3.89
CA GLY A 37 0.58 -19.35 -3.44
C GLY A 37 -0.38 -19.50 -4.61
N THR A 38 -0.38 -18.56 -5.54
CA THR A 38 -1.23 -18.64 -6.74
C THR A 38 -0.95 -19.90 -7.56
N ARG A 39 0.31 -20.30 -7.68
CA ARG A 39 0.71 -21.48 -8.45
C ARG A 39 0.31 -22.79 -7.77
N GLU A 40 0.46 -22.91 -6.45
CA GLU A 40 0.24 -24.15 -5.71
C GLU A 40 -1.18 -24.31 -5.17
N LEU A 41 -1.83 -23.22 -4.82
CA LEU A 41 -3.11 -23.22 -4.10
C LEU A 41 -4.25 -22.62 -4.91
N GLY A 42 -3.94 -21.93 -6.03
CA GLY A 42 -4.91 -21.27 -6.89
C GLY A 42 -5.08 -19.78 -6.55
N ASP A 43 -6.06 -19.14 -7.19
CA ASP A 43 -6.27 -17.69 -7.15
C ASP A 43 -6.81 -17.17 -5.81
N ALA A 44 -7.25 -18.07 -4.94
CA ALA A 44 -7.70 -17.76 -3.59
C ALA A 44 -7.01 -18.67 -2.59
N PHE A 45 -6.19 -18.12 -1.71
CA PHE A 45 -5.51 -18.88 -0.67
C PHE A 45 -5.35 -18.08 0.61
N SER A 46 -5.03 -18.78 1.71
CA SER A 46 -4.85 -18.17 3.03
C SER A 46 -3.42 -18.24 3.50
N ILE A 47 -2.99 -17.23 4.25
CA ILE A 47 -1.71 -17.17 4.96
C ILE A 47 -2.01 -17.05 6.46
N ASP A 48 -1.43 -17.92 7.28
CA ASP A 48 -1.54 -17.87 8.74
C ASP A 48 -0.29 -17.17 9.32
N ALA A 49 -0.28 -15.85 9.26
CA ALA A 49 0.84 -15.04 9.75
C ALA A 49 0.64 -14.65 11.23
N ILE A 50 1.73 -14.69 12.01
CA ILE A 50 1.74 -14.30 13.42
C ILE A 50 1.54 -12.78 13.51
N GLY A 51 0.61 -12.36 14.35
CA GLY A 51 0.31 -10.93 14.57
C GLY A 51 -0.71 -10.34 13.59
N TYR A 52 -0.98 -11.01 12.46
CA TYR A 52 -1.95 -10.54 11.45
C TYR A 52 -3.26 -11.33 11.45
N GLY A 53 -3.26 -12.51 12.09
CA GLY A 53 -4.37 -13.46 11.92
C GLY A 53 -4.37 -14.12 10.53
N PRO A 54 -5.48 -14.77 10.16
CA PRO A 54 -5.61 -15.35 8.83
C PRO A 54 -5.78 -14.25 7.78
N LEU A 55 -4.85 -14.18 6.83
CA LEU A 55 -4.92 -13.30 5.66
C LEU A 55 -5.43 -14.12 4.47
N VAL A 56 -6.38 -13.58 3.72
CA VAL A 56 -6.84 -14.18 2.46
C VAL A 56 -6.27 -13.38 1.30
N VAL A 57 -5.57 -14.06 0.42
CA VAL A 57 -5.03 -13.50 -0.82
C VAL A 57 -5.95 -13.88 -1.96
N LEU A 58 -6.35 -12.92 -2.76
CA LEU A 58 -7.20 -13.08 -3.94
C LEU A 58 -6.47 -12.47 -5.13
N SER A 59 -6.30 -13.24 -6.21
CA SER A 59 -5.58 -12.82 -7.42
C SER A 59 -6.45 -12.85 -8.68
N ASP A 60 -7.64 -13.41 -8.63
CA ASP A 60 -8.55 -13.43 -9.78
C ASP A 60 -9.22 -12.07 -10.01
N GLU A 61 -9.46 -11.76 -11.28
CA GLU A 61 -10.00 -10.47 -11.71
C GLU A 61 -11.40 -10.17 -11.14
N GLU A 62 -12.25 -11.20 -11.01
CA GLU A 62 -13.62 -11.04 -10.53
C GLU A 62 -13.64 -10.67 -9.05
N SER A 63 -12.89 -11.40 -8.22
CA SER A 63 -12.75 -11.13 -6.79
C SER A 63 -12.16 -9.74 -6.52
N VAL A 64 -11.11 -9.38 -7.26
CA VAL A 64 -10.48 -8.05 -7.14
C VAL A 64 -11.47 -6.95 -7.52
N LYS A 65 -12.20 -7.09 -8.64
CA LYS A 65 -13.24 -6.15 -9.05
C LYS A 65 -14.34 -6.02 -8.01
N ARG A 66 -14.81 -7.14 -7.45
CA ARG A 66 -15.85 -7.15 -6.43
C ARG A 66 -15.45 -6.41 -5.17
N ILE A 67 -14.23 -6.64 -4.67
CA ILE A 67 -13.72 -5.96 -3.47
C ILE A 67 -13.51 -4.47 -3.75
N THR A 68 -12.90 -4.11 -4.88
CA THR A 68 -12.62 -2.70 -5.20
C THR A 68 -13.88 -1.88 -5.52
N ALA A 69 -14.95 -2.54 -5.99
CA ALA A 69 -16.24 -1.91 -6.23
C ALA A 69 -17.20 -1.98 -5.04
N ALA A 70 -16.82 -2.66 -3.96
CA ALA A 70 -17.66 -2.80 -2.78
C ALA A 70 -17.89 -1.46 -2.08
N ARG A 71 -19.05 -1.35 -1.44
CA ARG A 71 -19.36 -0.15 -0.66
C ARG A 71 -18.51 -0.09 0.60
N PRO A 72 -18.14 1.10 1.08
CA PRO A 72 -17.33 1.26 2.29
C PRO A 72 -17.91 0.60 3.54
N GLU A 73 -19.21 0.33 3.55
CA GLU A 73 -19.92 -0.31 4.67
C GLU A 73 -19.76 -1.84 4.67
N GLU A 74 -19.30 -2.43 3.58
CA GLU A 74 -19.14 -3.90 3.42
C GLU A 74 -17.80 -4.41 3.95
N PHE A 75 -16.80 -3.53 4.02
CA PHE A 75 -15.46 -3.86 4.49
C PHE A 75 -14.92 -2.76 5.41
N THR A 76 -14.13 -3.15 6.40
CA THR A 76 -13.36 -2.26 7.25
C THR A 76 -11.88 -2.36 6.92
N HIS A 77 -11.12 -1.30 7.19
CA HIS A 77 -9.68 -1.32 7.00
C HIS A 77 -9.00 -2.14 8.11
N ALA A 78 -8.12 -3.05 7.74
CA ALA A 78 -7.28 -3.82 8.67
C ALA A 78 -5.89 -3.14 8.84
N ASN A 79 -5.86 -1.82 9.00
CA ASN A 79 -4.63 -1.04 9.01
C ASN A 79 -4.08 -0.72 10.41
N ASP A 80 -4.55 -1.40 11.46
CA ASP A 80 -4.14 -1.14 12.85
C ASP A 80 -2.62 -1.18 13.06
N ILE A 81 -1.92 -1.98 12.25
CA ILE A 81 -0.46 -2.09 12.28
C ILE A 81 0.23 -0.77 11.97
N VAL A 82 -0.32 0.04 11.08
CA VAL A 82 0.27 1.34 10.72
C VAL A 82 -0.10 2.45 11.70
N ALA A 83 -1.01 2.20 12.64
CA ALA A 83 -1.45 3.17 13.64
C ALA A 83 -0.28 3.78 14.44
N PHE A 84 0.72 2.94 14.74
CA PHE A 84 1.93 3.39 15.43
C PHE A 84 2.70 4.47 14.65
N PHE A 85 2.72 4.39 13.33
CA PHE A 85 3.46 5.34 12.49
C PHE A 85 2.66 6.57 12.10
N VAL A 86 1.35 6.41 11.84
CA VAL A 86 0.52 7.49 11.27
C VAL A 86 -0.43 8.13 12.30
N GLY A 87 -0.51 7.57 13.51
CA GLY A 87 -1.42 8.01 14.55
C GLY A 87 -2.87 7.57 14.32
N THR A 88 -3.63 7.43 15.40
CA THR A 88 -5.00 6.85 15.40
C THR A 88 -6.05 7.70 14.68
N ASN A 89 -5.77 8.99 14.46
CA ASN A 89 -6.67 9.91 13.74
C ASN A 89 -6.33 10.06 12.26
N SER A 90 -5.40 9.24 11.75
CA SER A 90 -5.03 9.25 10.35
C SER A 90 -6.21 8.80 9.47
N ILE A 91 -6.36 9.44 8.30
CA ILE A 91 -7.34 9.04 7.29
C ILE A 91 -7.23 7.56 6.89
N PHE A 92 -6.04 6.96 7.02
CA PHE A 92 -5.80 5.53 6.75
C PHE A 92 -6.44 4.59 7.76
N LEU A 93 -6.86 5.10 8.92
CA LEU A 93 -7.43 4.33 10.03
C LEU A 93 -8.89 4.69 10.31
N LEU A 94 -9.42 5.67 9.59
CA LEU A 94 -10.80 6.09 9.74
C LEU A 94 -11.71 5.28 8.82
N ASP A 95 -12.83 4.82 9.34
CA ASP A 95 -13.90 4.17 8.58
C ASP A 95 -15.18 5.01 8.56
N GLY A 96 -16.09 4.69 7.64
CA GLY A 96 -17.42 5.26 7.57
C GLY A 96 -17.45 6.80 7.38
N ASP A 97 -18.29 7.49 8.13
CA ASP A 97 -18.47 8.94 7.98
C ASP A 97 -17.26 9.79 8.40
N PRO A 98 -16.50 9.46 9.45
CA PRO A 98 -15.23 10.13 9.74
C PRO A 98 -14.26 10.09 8.57
N HIS A 99 -14.08 8.93 7.90
CA HIS A 99 -13.26 8.81 6.71
C HIS A 99 -13.78 9.68 5.56
N LYS A 100 -15.10 9.62 5.25
CA LYS A 100 -15.73 10.43 4.20
C LYS A 100 -15.51 11.93 4.45
N HIS A 101 -15.58 12.35 5.70
CA HIS A 101 -15.38 13.75 6.08
C HIS A 101 -13.92 14.18 5.91
N ALA A 102 -12.97 13.38 6.40
CA ALA A 102 -11.55 13.64 6.24
C ALA A 102 -11.16 13.68 4.75
N ARG A 103 -11.64 12.71 3.96
CA ARG A 103 -11.38 12.63 2.51
C ARG A 103 -11.90 13.85 1.75
N ARG A 104 -13.11 14.33 2.05
CA ARG A 104 -13.65 15.56 1.41
C ARG A 104 -12.78 16.78 1.66
N ARG A 105 -12.21 16.90 2.85
CA ARG A 105 -11.31 18.03 3.20
C ARG A 105 -9.99 17.97 2.44
N THR A 106 -9.45 16.78 2.25
CA THR A 106 -8.19 16.59 1.51
C THR A 106 -8.37 16.67 -0.01
N LEU A 107 -9.50 16.21 -0.55
CA LEU A 107 -9.75 16.22 -2.00
C LEU A 107 -9.62 17.61 -2.63
N SER A 108 -9.96 18.67 -1.91
CA SER A 108 -9.82 20.05 -2.42
C SER A 108 -8.38 20.44 -2.76
N ALA A 109 -7.39 19.81 -2.11
CA ALA A 109 -5.98 20.03 -2.40
C ALA A 109 -5.53 19.38 -3.72
N PHE A 110 -6.26 18.36 -4.20
CA PHE A 110 -5.90 17.55 -5.37
C PHE A 110 -6.86 17.73 -6.56
N ALA A 111 -7.56 18.86 -6.64
CA ALA A 111 -8.54 19.10 -7.69
C ALA A 111 -8.27 20.39 -8.50
N GLY A 112 -8.75 20.41 -9.74
CA GLY A 112 -8.78 21.59 -10.59
C GLY A 112 -7.41 22.17 -10.93
N ASP A 113 -7.30 23.51 -10.90
CA ASP A 113 -6.08 24.23 -11.28
C ASP A 113 -4.87 23.98 -10.37
N ARG A 114 -5.10 23.44 -9.15
CA ARG A 114 -4.00 23.02 -8.29
C ARG A 114 -3.19 21.87 -8.91
N MET A 115 -3.83 20.94 -9.61
CA MET A 115 -3.15 19.85 -10.30
C MET A 115 -2.23 20.37 -11.42
N LYS A 116 -2.63 21.43 -12.13
CA LYS A 116 -1.76 22.06 -13.16
C LYS A 116 -0.51 22.66 -12.52
N ARG A 117 -0.67 23.37 -11.37
CA ARG A 117 0.46 23.94 -10.63
C ARG A 117 1.39 22.84 -10.09
N TYR A 118 0.86 21.70 -9.67
CA TYR A 118 1.71 20.57 -9.27
C TYR A 118 2.55 20.04 -10.44
N GLY A 119 2.01 20.01 -11.66
CA GLY A 119 2.78 19.66 -12.86
C GLY A 119 3.99 20.59 -13.07
N GLU A 120 3.82 21.90 -12.85
CA GLU A 120 4.92 22.86 -12.93
C GLU A 120 5.95 22.66 -11.82
N VAL A 121 5.51 22.35 -10.59
CA VAL A 121 6.40 22.02 -9.47
C VAL A 121 7.21 20.76 -9.79
N MET A 122 6.56 19.71 -10.29
CA MET A 122 7.20 18.45 -10.69
C MET A 122 8.26 18.68 -11.76
N LYS A 123 7.93 19.49 -12.78
CA LYS A 123 8.89 19.83 -13.84
C LYS A 123 10.11 20.54 -13.27
N ARG A 124 9.91 21.59 -12.45
CA ARG A 124 11.02 22.33 -11.85
C ARG A 124 11.92 21.47 -10.94
N ALA A 125 11.32 20.56 -10.17
CA ALA A 125 12.09 19.64 -9.31
C ALA A 125 12.93 18.68 -10.18
N ALA A 126 12.38 18.16 -11.27
CA ALA A 126 13.10 17.31 -12.20
C ALA A 126 14.22 18.08 -12.91
N ASP A 127 13.94 19.27 -13.43
CA ASP A 127 14.93 20.11 -14.09
C ASP A 127 16.11 20.41 -13.12
N ARG A 128 15.84 20.85 -11.89
CA ARG A 128 16.90 21.11 -10.89
C ARG A 128 17.76 19.88 -10.60
N TYR A 129 17.11 18.72 -10.46
CA TYR A 129 17.85 17.48 -10.22
C TYR A 129 18.77 17.15 -11.40
N ILE A 130 18.26 17.25 -12.62
CA ILE A 130 19.03 16.96 -13.85
C ILE A 130 20.16 17.97 -14.06
N ASP A 131 19.89 19.25 -13.88
CA ASP A 131 20.89 20.33 -14.02
C ASP A 131 22.03 20.20 -12.99
N GLY A 132 21.77 19.59 -11.86
CA GLY A 132 22.77 19.30 -10.84
C GLY A 132 23.68 18.10 -11.14
N LEU A 133 23.37 17.31 -12.19
CA LEU A 133 24.17 16.13 -12.53
C LEU A 133 25.44 16.52 -13.30
N GLY A 134 26.56 15.94 -12.89
CA GLY A 134 27.83 16.08 -13.61
C GLY A 134 27.88 15.21 -14.88
N PRO A 135 28.79 15.55 -15.82
CA PRO A 135 28.98 14.74 -17.01
C PRO A 135 29.42 13.31 -16.66
N ASN A 136 28.78 12.31 -17.27
CA ASN A 136 29.04 10.88 -17.04
C ASN A 136 28.83 10.40 -15.59
N GLN A 137 28.03 11.10 -14.80
CA GLN A 137 27.70 10.69 -13.44
C GLN A 137 26.79 9.48 -13.45
N THR A 138 27.16 8.42 -12.73
CA THR A 138 26.28 7.28 -12.45
C THR A 138 25.34 7.65 -11.31
N ILE A 139 24.04 7.47 -11.51
CA ILE A 139 23.00 7.74 -10.52
C ILE A 139 22.22 6.48 -10.17
N SER A 140 21.73 6.40 -8.93
CA SER A 140 20.69 5.45 -8.55
C SER A 140 19.33 6.05 -8.95
N ALA A 141 18.58 5.34 -9.78
CA ALA A 141 17.24 5.78 -10.18
C ALA A 141 16.29 5.87 -8.98
N MET A 142 16.46 4.98 -7.99
CA MET A 142 15.66 4.99 -6.76
C MET A 142 15.94 6.25 -5.92
N ASP A 143 17.21 6.60 -5.73
CA ASP A 143 17.58 7.79 -4.94
C ASP A 143 17.16 9.08 -5.64
N ALA A 144 17.33 9.13 -6.96
CA ALA A 144 16.86 10.23 -7.79
C ALA A 144 15.35 10.43 -7.68
N GLY A 145 14.58 9.36 -7.84
CA GLY A 145 13.12 9.37 -7.71
C GLY A 145 12.68 9.79 -6.31
N THR A 146 13.31 9.26 -5.26
CA THR A 146 12.98 9.59 -3.87
C THR A 146 13.27 11.06 -3.56
N THR A 147 14.41 11.58 -4.00
CA THR A 147 14.79 12.98 -3.80
C THR A 147 13.82 13.94 -4.46
N MET A 148 13.51 13.69 -5.75
CA MET A 148 12.54 14.52 -6.48
C MET A 148 11.14 14.43 -5.88
N ALA A 149 10.67 13.22 -5.51
CA ALA A 149 9.36 13.04 -4.92
C ALA A 149 9.22 13.76 -3.58
N LEU A 150 10.24 13.69 -2.73
CA LEU A 150 10.25 14.40 -1.45
C LEU A 150 10.18 15.92 -1.64
N GLU A 151 10.99 16.47 -2.53
CA GLU A 151 10.97 17.89 -2.87
C GLU A 151 9.60 18.33 -3.39
N ILE A 152 9.01 17.57 -4.32
CA ILE A 152 7.67 17.85 -4.86
C ILE A 152 6.63 17.89 -3.74
N ILE A 153 6.65 16.92 -2.83
CA ILE A 153 5.71 16.86 -1.70
C ILE A 153 5.89 18.07 -0.78
N LEU A 154 7.13 18.44 -0.43
CA LEU A 154 7.41 19.57 0.44
C LEU A 154 6.89 20.87 -0.16
N ILE A 155 7.11 21.11 -1.44
CA ILE A 155 6.64 22.32 -2.12
C ILE A 155 5.11 22.28 -2.31
N ALA A 156 4.58 21.17 -2.85
CA ALA A 156 3.17 21.09 -3.25
C ALA A 156 2.20 21.10 -2.07
N LEU A 157 2.55 20.42 -0.96
CA LEU A 157 1.66 20.27 0.20
C LEU A 157 1.96 21.26 1.32
N PHE A 158 3.23 21.57 1.54
CA PHE A 158 3.64 22.42 2.67
C PHE A 158 4.06 23.82 2.24
N GLY A 159 4.21 24.09 0.93
CA GLY A 159 4.65 25.39 0.41
C GLY A 159 6.09 25.72 0.77
N MET A 160 6.91 24.71 1.09
CA MET A 160 8.32 24.87 1.46
C MET A 160 9.15 24.94 0.19
N GLU A 161 9.62 26.13 -0.15
CA GLU A 161 10.62 26.28 -1.24
C GLU A 161 12.01 25.92 -0.69
N PRO A 162 12.84 25.16 -1.49
CA PRO A 162 14.19 24.77 -1.10
C PRO A 162 15.15 25.96 -1.08
#